data_042acbc6a7653d6a6d12c5ff198f3476
#
_entry.id   042acbc6a7653d6a6d12c5ff198f3476
#
_cell.length_a   1.000
_cell.length_b   1.000
_cell.length_c   1.000
_cell.angle_alpha   90.00
_cell.angle_beta   90.00
_cell.angle_gamma   90.00
#
_symmetry.space_group_name_H-M   'P 1'
#
loop_
_entity.id
_entity.type
_entity.pdbx_description
1 polymer ?
#
loop_
_entity_poly.entity_id
_entity_poly.type
_entity_poly.pdbx_seq_one_letter_code
_entity_poly.pdbx_strand_id
1 'polypeptide(L)'
;DEYIFTCVGNANDLREVTFGNDGVFKTIKKGSVYIDNTTASATIAREIYEYAKKNGFGSLDAPVSGGQAGAENGALTVMIGGDQTDFDKAKDKIDCYSKKMKLLGSAGSGQLAKMVNQICIAGLVQGLSEAINFGMKAGLNMEDVIEVISKGAAQSWQMENRYKTCLLYTSPSPRD
;
A
#
# COMPACT_ATOMS: atom_id res chain seq x y z
N ASP A 1 -17.26 -13.29 15.63
CA ASP A 1 -16.07 -13.33 14.75
C ASP A 1 -15.16 -12.17 15.11
N GLU A 2 -13.86 -12.44 15.13
CA GLU A 2 -12.84 -11.46 15.49
C GLU A 2 -12.05 -11.11 14.22
N TYR A 3 -11.81 -9.81 14.02
CA TYR A 3 -10.97 -9.32 12.93
C TYR A 3 -9.75 -8.64 13.53
N ILE A 4 -8.57 -9.01 13.03
CA ILE A 4 -7.31 -8.47 13.52
C ILE A 4 -6.61 -7.80 12.36
N PHE A 5 -6.29 -6.52 12.52
CA PHE A 5 -5.62 -5.71 11.51
C PHE A 5 -4.20 -5.40 11.97
N THR A 6 -3.26 -5.52 11.04
CA THR A 6 -1.89 -5.05 11.23
C THR A 6 -1.48 -4.08 10.14
N CYS A 7 -0.64 -3.10 10.50
CA CYS A 7 0.03 -2.21 9.58
C CYS A 7 1.33 -1.75 10.24
N VAL A 8 2.45 -2.38 9.90
CA VAL A 8 3.76 -2.15 10.51
C VAL A 8 4.80 -1.77 9.46
N GLY A 9 6.04 -1.48 9.89
CA GLY A 9 7.05 -0.86 9.04
C GLY A 9 7.64 -1.77 7.96
N ASN A 10 7.78 -3.07 8.23
CA ASN A 10 8.48 -4.01 7.35
C ASN A 10 8.15 -5.48 7.69
N ALA A 11 8.77 -6.41 6.95
CA ALA A 11 8.54 -7.85 7.13
C ALA A 11 9.07 -8.40 8.47
N ASN A 12 10.11 -7.80 9.07
CA ASN A 12 10.62 -8.25 10.37
C ASN A 12 9.65 -7.85 11.49
N ASP A 13 9.19 -6.61 11.47
CA ASP A 13 8.16 -6.12 12.40
C ASP A 13 6.89 -6.96 12.28
N LEU A 14 6.50 -7.32 11.04
CA LEU A 14 5.35 -8.17 10.80
C LEU A 14 5.54 -9.57 11.39
N ARG A 15 6.73 -10.16 11.29
CA ARG A 15 7.05 -11.44 11.94
C ARG A 15 6.98 -11.35 13.45
N GLU A 16 7.48 -10.26 14.02
CA GLU A 16 7.47 -10.06 15.46
C GLU A 16 6.05 -9.96 16.01
N VAL A 17 5.20 -9.12 15.42
CA VAL A 17 3.81 -8.93 15.88
C VAL A 17 2.91 -10.14 15.60
N THR A 18 3.29 -11.02 14.69
CA THR A 18 2.51 -12.24 14.36
C THR A 18 3.04 -13.48 15.08
N PHE A 19 4.30 -13.84 14.86
CA PHE A 19 4.92 -15.09 15.33
C PHE A 19 5.76 -14.92 16.60
N GLY A 20 6.10 -13.68 17.00
CA GLY A 20 6.94 -13.38 18.15
C GLY A 20 6.39 -13.95 19.46
N ASN A 21 7.16 -13.80 20.55
CA ASN A 21 6.78 -14.37 21.86
C ASN A 21 5.42 -13.84 22.34
N ASP A 22 5.14 -12.56 22.10
CA ASP A 22 3.86 -11.90 22.41
C ASP A 22 3.01 -11.65 21.14
N GLY A 23 3.33 -12.36 20.05
CA GLY A 23 2.67 -12.21 18.77
C GLY A 23 1.21 -12.66 18.80
N VAL A 24 0.37 -11.96 18.01
CA VAL A 24 -1.09 -12.16 17.98
C VAL A 24 -1.52 -13.59 17.68
N PHE A 25 -0.71 -14.36 16.95
CA PHE A 25 -1.03 -15.76 16.60
C PHE A 25 -0.97 -16.72 17.77
N LYS A 26 -0.46 -16.28 18.95
CA LYS A 26 -0.55 -17.09 20.20
C LYS A 26 -1.96 -17.14 20.76
N THR A 27 -2.77 -16.11 20.48
CA THR A 27 -4.09 -15.91 21.11
C THR A 27 -5.24 -15.79 20.12
N ILE A 28 -4.96 -15.75 18.82
CA ILE A 28 -5.97 -15.64 17.78
C ILE A 28 -6.94 -16.83 17.84
N LYS A 29 -8.24 -16.55 17.75
CA LYS A 29 -9.27 -17.59 17.83
C LYS A 29 -9.50 -18.23 16.46
N LYS A 30 -9.86 -19.51 16.48
CA LYS A 30 -10.34 -20.20 15.28
C LYS A 30 -11.56 -19.49 14.71
N GLY A 31 -11.61 -19.38 13.37
CA GLY A 31 -12.68 -18.67 12.65
C GLY A 31 -12.50 -17.17 12.53
N SER A 32 -11.52 -16.55 13.24
CA SER A 32 -11.13 -15.14 13.04
C SER A 32 -10.56 -14.92 11.64
N VAL A 33 -10.48 -13.67 11.22
CA VAL A 33 -9.79 -13.26 9.99
C VAL A 33 -8.69 -12.24 10.34
N TYR A 34 -7.47 -12.57 9.98
CA TYR A 34 -6.31 -11.70 10.08
C TYR A 34 -6.13 -10.91 8.78
N ILE A 35 -6.01 -9.60 8.85
CA ILE A 35 -5.88 -8.70 7.70
C ILE A 35 -4.59 -7.89 7.87
N ASP A 36 -3.64 -8.06 6.96
CA ASP A 36 -2.36 -7.36 7.00
C ASP A 36 -2.31 -6.24 5.95
N ASN A 37 -2.31 -5.01 6.40
CA ASN A 37 -2.15 -3.82 5.54
C ASN A 37 -0.69 -3.40 5.35
N THR A 38 0.26 -4.12 5.92
CA THR A 38 1.69 -3.87 5.76
C THR A 38 2.12 -4.06 4.31
N THR A 39 2.97 -3.18 3.80
CA THR A 39 3.71 -3.44 2.57
C THR A 39 4.92 -4.32 2.88
N ALA A 40 4.86 -5.58 2.51
CA ALA A 40 5.89 -6.59 2.77
C ALA A 40 6.12 -7.48 1.54
N SER A 41 6.81 -8.60 1.71
CA SER A 41 7.01 -9.55 0.61
C SER A 41 5.81 -10.50 0.45
N ALA A 42 5.58 -10.98 -0.78
CA ALA A 42 4.62 -12.06 -1.02
C ALA A 42 5.01 -13.36 -0.29
N THR A 43 6.29 -13.54 0.05
CA THR A 43 6.79 -14.71 0.79
C THR A 43 6.22 -14.74 2.20
N ILE A 44 6.30 -13.63 2.96
CA ILE A 44 5.74 -13.60 4.31
C ILE A 44 4.21 -13.67 4.30
N ALA A 45 3.56 -13.07 3.31
CA ALA A 45 2.11 -13.19 3.16
C ALA A 45 1.66 -14.65 3.01
N ARG A 46 2.37 -15.44 2.20
CA ARG A 46 2.12 -16.88 2.04
C ARG A 46 2.45 -17.68 3.29
N GLU A 47 3.52 -17.36 4.00
CA GLU A 47 3.88 -17.99 5.27
C GLU A 47 2.77 -17.78 6.32
N ILE A 48 2.26 -16.55 6.43
CA ILE A 48 1.13 -16.22 7.31
C ILE A 48 -0.12 -17.00 6.90
N TYR A 49 -0.42 -17.06 5.62
CA TYR A 49 -1.57 -17.80 5.09
C TYR A 49 -1.50 -19.30 5.43
N GLU A 50 -0.38 -19.96 5.20
CA GLU A 50 -0.21 -21.37 5.51
C GLU A 50 -0.33 -21.63 7.01
N TYR A 51 0.22 -20.74 7.84
CA TYR A 51 0.07 -20.83 9.28
C TYR A 51 -1.39 -20.66 9.71
N ALA A 52 -2.08 -19.65 9.17
CA ALA A 52 -3.48 -19.40 9.45
C ALA A 52 -4.37 -20.59 9.12
N LYS A 53 -4.19 -21.15 7.92
CA LYS A 53 -4.92 -22.33 7.45
C LYS A 53 -4.71 -23.53 8.34
N LYS A 54 -3.48 -23.81 8.77
CA LYS A 54 -3.14 -24.90 9.69
C LYS A 54 -3.79 -24.71 11.06
N ASN A 55 -3.98 -23.48 11.52
CA ASN A 55 -4.50 -23.18 12.85
C ASN A 55 -6.01 -22.81 12.86
N GLY A 56 -6.66 -22.83 11.70
CA GLY A 56 -8.12 -22.69 11.56
C GLY A 56 -8.64 -21.26 11.63
N PHE A 57 -7.85 -20.27 11.20
CA PHE A 57 -8.30 -18.89 11.00
C PHE A 57 -7.97 -18.44 9.57
N GLY A 58 -8.66 -17.39 9.10
CA GLY A 58 -8.44 -16.81 7.79
C GLY A 58 -7.33 -15.78 7.77
N SER A 59 -6.71 -15.55 6.60
CA SER A 59 -5.76 -14.46 6.44
C SER A 59 -5.83 -13.82 5.06
N LEU A 60 -5.66 -12.49 5.04
CA LEU A 60 -5.62 -11.66 3.83
C LEU A 60 -4.37 -10.77 3.87
N ASP A 61 -3.59 -10.79 2.81
CA ASP A 61 -2.61 -9.74 2.56
C ASP A 61 -3.32 -8.60 1.82
N ALA A 62 -3.36 -7.44 2.44
CA ALA A 62 -4.19 -6.33 2.02
C ALA A 62 -3.44 -4.97 2.02
N PRO A 63 -2.25 -4.88 1.40
CA PRO A 63 -1.52 -3.63 1.33
C PRO A 63 -2.32 -2.52 0.66
N VAL A 64 -2.04 -1.29 1.11
CA VAL A 64 -2.83 -0.12 0.76
C VAL A 64 -2.05 0.90 -0.07
N SER A 65 -2.79 1.77 -0.76
CA SER A 65 -2.26 2.95 -1.45
C SER A 65 -3.20 4.14 -1.20
N GLY A 66 -2.63 5.34 -1.02
CA GLY A 66 -3.39 6.57 -0.75
C GLY A 66 -2.69 7.51 0.23
N GLY A 67 -1.62 7.03 0.90
CA GLY A 67 -0.86 7.81 1.88
C GLY A 67 -1.68 8.18 3.10
N GLN A 68 -1.15 9.09 3.92
CA GLN A 68 -1.79 9.56 5.14
C GLN A 68 -3.19 10.16 4.87
N ALA A 69 -3.30 11.05 3.88
CA ALA A 69 -4.58 11.66 3.54
C ALA A 69 -5.65 10.64 3.12
N GLY A 70 -5.25 9.59 2.39
CA GLY A 70 -6.15 8.49 2.04
C GLY A 70 -6.62 7.70 3.25
N ALA A 71 -5.75 7.49 4.24
CA ALA A 71 -6.09 6.81 5.49
C ALA A 71 -7.05 7.65 6.35
N GLU A 72 -6.74 8.92 6.57
CA GLU A 72 -7.54 9.86 7.36
C GLU A 72 -8.96 10.05 6.80
N ASN A 73 -9.09 10.03 5.48
CA ASN A 73 -10.37 10.23 4.80
C ASN A 73 -11.12 8.91 4.47
N GLY A 74 -10.64 7.75 4.93
CA GLY A 74 -11.25 6.46 4.57
C GLY A 74 -11.26 6.18 3.06
N ALA A 75 -10.26 6.68 2.34
CA ALA A 75 -10.22 6.68 0.88
C ALA A 75 -9.02 5.92 0.29
N LEU A 76 -8.56 4.88 0.99
CA LEU A 76 -7.46 4.03 0.52
C LEU A 76 -7.90 3.13 -0.65
N THR A 77 -6.94 2.77 -1.48
CA THR A 77 -7.07 1.64 -2.42
C THR A 77 -6.43 0.43 -1.78
N VAL A 78 -7.14 -0.68 -1.68
CA VAL A 78 -6.69 -1.91 -1.01
C VAL A 78 -6.54 -3.04 -2.04
N MET A 79 -5.35 -3.61 -2.13
CA MET A 79 -5.01 -4.72 -3.02
C MET A 79 -4.97 -6.00 -2.20
N ILE A 80 -5.88 -6.94 -2.45
CA ILE A 80 -6.09 -8.07 -1.54
C ILE A 80 -5.69 -9.39 -2.18
N GLY A 81 -4.97 -10.21 -1.42
CA GLY A 81 -4.68 -11.61 -1.71
C GLY A 81 -5.18 -12.50 -0.58
N GLY A 82 -5.66 -13.71 -0.93
CA GLY A 82 -6.17 -14.69 0.01
C GLY A 82 -7.36 -15.47 -0.52
N ASP A 83 -8.09 -16.14 0.36
CA ASP A 83 -9.27 -16.92 -0.01
C ASP A 83 -10.52 -16.04 -0.14
N GLN A 84 -11.38 -16.35 -1.10
CA GLN A 84 -12.64 -15.63 -1.34
C GLN A 84 -13.54 -15.61 -0.10
N THR A 85 -13.60 -16.72 0.63
CA THR A 85 -14.40 -16.85 1.86
C THR A 85 -13.97 -15.88 2.96
N ASP A 86 -12.66 -15.66 3.12
CA ASP A 86 -12.13 -14.74 4.11
C ASP A 86 -12.31 -13.29 3.66
N PHE A 87 -12.18 -13.03 2.36
CA PHE A 87 -12.50 -11.72 1.78
C PHE A 87 -13.99 -11.38 1.98
N ASP A 88 -14.91 -12.30 1.70
CA ASP A 88 -16.36 -12.07 1.87
C ASP A 88 -16.74 -11.76 3.32
N LYS A 89 -16.05 -12.37 4.30
CA LYS A 89 -16.23 -12.04 5.72
C LYS A 89 -15.70 -10.64 6.08
N ALA A 90 -14.53 -10.27 5.52
CA ALA A 90 -13.80 -9.07 5.94
C ALA A 90 -14.16 -7.81 5.14
N LYS A 91 -14.78 -7.93 3.97
CA LYS A 91 -14.99 -6.82 3.02
C LYS A 91 -15.68 -5.61 3.66
N ASP A 92 -16.71 -5.80 4.46
CA ASP A 92 -17.47 -4.70 5.10
C ASP A 92 -16.59 -3.94 6.13
N LYS A 93 -15.60 -4.59 6.71
CA LYS A 93 -14.63 -3.97 7.62
C LYS A 93 -13.56 -3.20 6.85
N ILE A 94 -13.10 -3.76 5.73
CA ILE A 94 -12.13 -3.11 4.84
C ILE A 94 -12.77 -1.89 4.14
N ASP A 95 -14.07 -1.95 3.83
CA ASP A 95 -14.82 -0.86 3.20
C ASP A 95 -14.84 0.41 4.06
N CYS A 96 -14.77 0.28 5.38
CA CYS A 96 -14.74 1.43 6.30
C CYS A 96 -13.57 2.39 6.07
N TYR A 97 -12.46 1.93 5.49
CA TYR A 97 -11.26 2.74 5.25
C TYR A 97 -10.82 2.77 3.77
N SER A 98 -11.62 2.17 2.89
CA SER A 98 -11.26 2.06 1.47
C SER A 98 -12.29 2.70 0.54
N LYS A 99 -11.83 3.41 -0.48
CA LYS A 99 -12.66 3.83 -1.62
C LYS A 99 -12.71 2.78 -2.73
N LYS A 100 -11.76 1.85 -2.74
CA LYS A 100 -11.68 0.77 -3.71
C LYS A 100 -10.88 -0.38 -3.14
N MET A 101 -11.45 -1.57 -3.16
CA MET A 101 -10.77 -2.81 -2.82
C MET A 101 -11.07 -3.89 -3.86
N LYS A 102 -10.17 -4.85 -3.99
CA LYS A 102 -10.40 -6.02 -4.83
C LYS A 102 -9.55 -7.19 -4.37
N LEU A 103 -10.15 -8.37 -4.31
CA LEU A 103 -9.41 -9.64 -4.23
C LEU A 103 -8.79 -9.92 -5.60
N LEU A 104 -7.46 -10.03 -5.65
CA LEU A 104 -6.68 -10.11 -6.88
C LEU A 104 -6.14 -11.52 -7.17
N GLY A 105 -6.31 -12.42 -6.22
CA GLY A 105 -5.88 -13.81 -6.33
C GLY A 105 -5.56 -14.43 -4.97
N SER A 106 -4.84 -15.55 -4.98
CA SER A 106 -4.40 -16.26 -3.77
C SER A 106 -3.45 -15.43 -2.90
N ALA A 107 -3.13 -15.94 -1.73
CA ALA A 107 -2.21 -15.29 -0.78
C ALA A 107 -0.90 -14.82 -1.43
N GLY A 108 -0.51 -13.59 -1.13
CA GLY A 108 0.62 -12.89 -1.74
C GLY A 108 0.26 -12.07 -2.99
N SER A 109 -0.94 -12.24 -3.58
CA SER A 109 -1.35 -11.46 -4.75
C SER A 109 -1.56 -9.98 -4.45
N GLY A 110 -2.00 -9.62 -3.25
CA GLY A 110 -2.09 -8.25 -2.78
C GLY A 110 -0.70 -7.59 -2.73
N GLN A 111 0.29 -8.27 -2.14
CA GLN A 111 1.67 -7.78 -2.08
C GLN A 111 2.28 -7.63 -3.48
N LEU A 112 2.07 -8.60 -4.38
CA LEU A 112 2.55 -8.50 -5.76
C LEU A 112 1.89 -7.33 -6.51
N ALA A 113 0.59 -7.12 -6.34
CA ALA A 113 -0.10 -5.96 -6.91
C ALA A 113 0.43 -4.64 -6.32
N LYS A 114 0.77 -4.61 -5.02
CA LYS A 114 1.44 -3.46 -4.42
C LYS A 114 2.82 -3.22 -5.03
N MET A 115 3.59 -4.26 -5.37
CA MET A 115 4.86 -4.08 -6.09
C MET A 115 4.66 -3.46 -7.47
N VAL A 116 3.65 -3.89 -8.23
CA VAL A 116 3.28 -3.27 -9.51
C VAL A 116 2.97 -1.77 -9.31
N ASN A 117 2.15 -1.43 -8.31
CA ASN A 117 1.84 -0.04 -7.96
C ASN A 117 3.12 0.76 -7.63
N GLN A 118 4.04 0.20 -6.86
CA GLN A 118 5.28 0.88 -6.47
C GLN A 118 6.24 1.09 -7.65
N ILE A 119 6.33 0.14 -8.58
CA ILE A 119 7.12 0.29 -9.82
C ILE A 119 6.57 1.47 -10.64
N CYS A 120 5.25 1.57 -10.82
CA CYS A 120 4.62 2.69 -11.51
C CYS A 120 4.92 4.02 -10.82
N ILE A 121 4.77 4.10 -9.50
CA ILE A 121 5.05 5.32 -8.74
C ILE A 121 6.52 5.73 -8.86
N ALA A 122 7.46 4.79 -8.71
CA ALA A 122 8.88 5.07 -8.82
C ALA A 122 9.24 5.64 -10.21
N GLY A 123 8.74 5.03 -11.28
CA GLY A 123 8.99 5.51 -12.64
C GLY A 123 8.40 6.91 -12.90
N LEU A 124 7.16 7.15 -12.45
CA LEU A 124 6.51 8.45 -12.59
C LEU A 124 7.23 9.56 -11.81
N VAL A 125 7.62 9.30 -10.57
CA VAL A 125 8.31 10.29 -9.73
C VAL A 125 9.70 10.59 -10.28
N GLN A 126 10.45 9.57 -10.71
CA GLN A 126 11.76 9.75 -11.32
C GLN A 126 11.65 10.59 -12.61
N GLY A 127 10.76 10.21 -13.52
CA GLY A 127 10.55 10.95 -14.76
C GLY A 127 10.12 12.41 -14.55
N LEU A 128 9.23 12.65 -13.59
CA LEU A 128 8.80 14.00 -13.22
C LEU A 128 9.95 14.83 -12.66
N SER A 129 10.78 14.25 -11.80
CA SER A 129 11.94 14.94 -11.21
C SER A 129 12.98 15.32 -12.26
N GLU A 130 13.25 14.43 -13.20
CA GLU A 130 14.17 14.71 -14.31
C GLU A 130 13.61 15.78 -15.25
N ALA A 131 12.32 15.72 -15.59
CA ALA A 131 11.66 16.71 -16.43
C ALA A 131 11.69 18.12 -15.80
N ILE A 132 11.43 18.22 -14.50
CA ILE A 132 11.52 19.47 -13.75
C ILE A 132 12.94 20.02 -13.77
N ASN A 133 13.93 19.19 -13.46
CA ASN A 133 15.35 19.61 -13.49
C ASN A 133 15.79 20.08 -14.89
N PHE A 134 15.35 19.38 -15.93
CA PHE A 134 15.61 19.76 -17.31
C PHE A 134 15.00 21.15 -17.62
N GLY A 135 13.70 21.35 -17.30
CA GLY A 135 13.00 22.61 -17.55
C GLY A 135 13.64 23.80 -16.81
N MET A 136 14.01 23.60 -15.53
CA MET A 136 14.73 24.61 -14.75
C MET A 136 16.08 25.00 -15.39
N LYS A 137 16.86 24.01 -15.84
CA LYS A 137 18.14 24.26 -16.52
C LYS A 137 17.96 24.94 -17.89
N ALA A 138 16.84 24.70 -18.54
CA ALA A 138 16.49 25.37 -19.81
C ALA A 138 15.89 26.78 -19.61
N GLY A 139 15.76 27.24 -18.37
CA GLY A 139 15.25 28.57 -18.05
C GLY A 139 13.71 28.71 -18.12
N LEU A 140 12.96 27.60 -18.09
CA LEU A 140 11.51 27.61 -18.12
C LEU A 140 10.93 27.88 -16.73
N ASN A 141 9.78 28.57 -16.69
CA ASN A 141 8.95 28.64 -15.50
C ASN A 141 8.23 27.31 -15.32
N MET A 142 8.65 26.51 -14.35
CA MET A 142 8.13 25.16 -14.15
C MET A 142 6.69 25.15 -13.65
N GLU A 143 6.19 26.19 -12.99
CA GLU A 143 4.78 26.28 -12.60
C GLU A 143 3.89 26.37 -13.84
N ASP A 144 4.23 27.26 -14.79
CA ASP A 144 3.49 27.42 -16.05
C ASP A 144 3.56 26.15 -16.90
N VAL A 145 4.75 25.52 -16.96
CA VAL A 145 4.93 24.24 -17.71
C VAL A 145 4.03 23.15 -17.13
N ILE A 146 4.03 22.96 -15.81
CA ILE A 146 3.21 21.93 -15.16
C ILE A 146 1.72 22.22 -15.33
N GLU A 147 1.28 23.49 -15.23
CA GLU A 147 -0.10 23.86 -15.48
C GLU A 147 -0.58 23.37 -16.84
N VAL A 148 0.22 23.56 -17.88
CA VAL A 148 -0.14 23.16 -19.25
C VAL A 148 -0.08 21.65 -19.42
N ILE A 149 1.05 20.99 -19.08
CA ILE A 149 1.25 19.57 -19.37
C ILE A 149 0.40 18.65 -18.48
N SER A 150 -0.05 19.12 -17.32
CA SER A 150 -0.96 18.37 -16.44
C SER A 150 -2.35 18.17 -17.05
N LYS A 151 -2.68 18.84 -18.16
CA LYS A 151 -3.94 18.66 -18.92
C LYS A 151 -3.76 17.82 -20.18
N GLY A 152 -2.53 17.36 -20.43
CA GLY A 152 -2.19 16.56 -21.61
C GLY A 152 -1.85 15.10 -21.26
N ALA A 153 -1.25 14.41 -22.23
CA ALA A 153 -0.90 12.99 -22.11
C ALA A 153 0.13 12.65 -21.01
N ALA A 154 0.88 13.64 -20.53
CA ALA A 154 1.85 13.48 -19.44
C ALA A 154 1.21 13.58 -18.04
N GLN A 155 -0.09 13.88 -17.95
CA GLN A 155 -0.80 14.00 -16.69
C GLN A 155 -0.63 12.77 -15.81
N SER A 156 -0.39 13.01 -14.52
CA SER A 156 -0.39 11.96 -13.50
C SER A 156 -0.73 12.56 -12.13
N TRP A 157 -1.27 11.72 -11.24
CA TRP A 157 -1.52 12.13 -9.86
C TRP A 157 -0.24 12.65 -9.18
N GLN A 158 0.91 12.04 -9.49
CA GLN A 158 2.20 12.47 -8.96
C GLN A 158 2.56 13.89 -9.44
N MET A 159 2.32 14.20 -10.71
CA MET A 159 2.53 15.53 -11.26
C MET A 159 1.66 16.57 -10.53
N GLU A 160 0.36 16.33 -10.42
CA GLU A 160 -0.58 17.30 -9.81
C GLU A 160 -0.34 17.52 -8.31
N ASN A 161 0.09 16.48 -7.58
CA ASN A 161 0.17 16.52 -6.11
C ASN A 161 1.60 16.58 -5.55
N ARG A 162 2.63 16.33 -6.38
CA ARG A 162 4.01 16.22 -5.92
C ARG A 162 5.00 17.19 -6.57
N TYR A 163 4.65 17.87 -7.65
CA TYR A 163 5.60 18.73 -8.36
C TYR A 163 6.21 19.82 -7.47
N LYS A 164 5.42 20.44 -6.58
CA LYS A 164 5.93 21.46 -5.64
C LYS A 164 7.00 20.89 -4.69
N THR A 165 6.81 19.69 -4.21
CA THR A 165 7.82 18.98 -3.37
C THR A 165 9.09 18.72 -4.18
N CYS A 166 8.97 18.33 -5.44
CA CYS A 166 10.12 18.14 -6.33
C CYS A 166 10.88 19.45 -6.59
N LEU A 167 10.17 20.58 -6.71
CA LEU A 167 10.78 21.91 -6.89
C LEU A 167 11.56 22.38 -5.65
N LEU A 168 11.04 22.12 -4.46
CA LEU A 168 11.57 22.70 -3.22
C LEU A 168 12.75 21.94 -2.63
N TYR A 169 13.01 20.71 -3.06
CA TYR A 169 14.12 19.84 -2.53
C TYR A 169 14.16 19.72 -1.01
N THR A 170 13.05 19.93 -0.32
CA THR A 170 13.01 20.15 1.13
C THR A 170 12.09 19.20 1.89
N SER A 171 11.64 18.12 1.29
CA SER A 171 10.97 17.09 2.08
C SER A 171 12.02 16.29 2.84
N PRO A 172 12.06 16.35 4.18
CA PRO A 172 12.92 15.47 4.94
C PRO A 172 12.56 14.02 4.58
N SER A 173 13.57 13.20 4.39
CA SER A 173 13.36 11.76 4.24
C SER A 173 12.69 11.23 5.51
N PRO A 174 11.71 10.33 5.44
CA PRO A 174 11.17 9.68 6.64
C PRO A 174 12.20 8.88 7.44
N ARG A 175 13.45 8.86 6.98
CA ARG A 175 14.58 8.15 7.59
C ARG A 175 15.68 9.08 8.13
N ASP A 176 15.49 10.38 8.01
CA ASP A 176 16.31 11.41 8.67
C ASP A 176 15.63 11.81 10.00
#